data_329990db65e568a77f5a60cbdba41510
#
_entry.id   329990db65e568a77f5a60cbdba41510
#
_cell.length_a   1.000
_cell.length_b   1.000
_cell.length_c   1.000
_cell.angle_alpha   90.00
_cell.angle_beta   90.00
_cell.angle_gamma   90.00
#
_symmetry.space_group_name_H-M   'P 1'
#
loop_
_entity.id
_entity.type
_entity.pdbx_description
1 polymer ?
#
loop_
_entity_poly.entity_id
_entity_poly.type
_entity_poly.pdbx_seq_one_letter_code
_entity_poly.pdbx_strand_id
1 'polypeptide(L)'
;MFKLSVLKTSCPSCLRGEFFAFILKRILSQSPERGNDKQLFFLALSFYTRLPHPQSLDYKQLPQAAVYLPLIGWLTGGICALVFYLADLLWPQATAAILALIAGILLTGGLHEDGFADVCDGFGGGMNKQRILEIMKDSHIGVYGLLGLLLLLLLKISVLAAMPTSSVPLVLVAGHSISRLPPLLLMQRYDYARGNDSKSSGAVYKPNFRELIFATVIALLPLALLPALSAPAIIPVLLATVFLGHYFYRRIGGYTGDCLGASQQVAETVFYLSVSALWIFI
;
A
#
# COMPACT_ATOMS: atom_id res chain seq x y z
N MET A 1 42.79 15.25 24.04
CA MET A 1 43.12 16.18 22.94
C MET A 1 42.38 15.71 21.70
N PHE A 2 41.11 16.12 21.53
CA PHE A 2 40.26 15.71 20.42
C PHE A 2 40.29 16.79 19.34
N LYS A 3 40.78 16.44 18.15
CA LYS A 3 40.73 17.34 16.99
C LYS A 3 39.31 17.32 16.39
N LEU A 4 38.60 18.44 16.51
CA LEU A 4 37.46 18.78 15.67
C LEU A 4 37.97 19.09 14.26
N SER A 5 37.69 18.23 13.28
CA SER A 5 37.89 18.58 11.87
C SER A 5 36.56 19.03 11.28
N VAL A 6 36.53 20.29 10.99
CA VAL A 6 35.75 21.10 10.04
C VAL A 6 34.68 20.36 9.26
N LEU A 7 33.40 20.61 9.61
CA LEU A 7 32.23 20.39 8.77
C LEU A 7 32.24 21.36 7.58
N LYS A 8 32.60 20.86 6.40
CA LYS A 8 32.31 21.52 5.13
C LYS A 8 30.82 21.59 4.94
N THR A 9 30.30 22.76 4.73
CA THR A 9 28.92 23.08 4.37
C THR A 9 28.50 22.33 3.09
N SER A 10 27.81 21.18 3.25
CA SER A 10 27.25 20.45 2.15
C SER A 10 25.78 20.86 1.96
N CYS A 11 25.37 20.99 0.71
CA CYS A 11 24.04 21.34 0.24
C CYS A 11 22.93 20.53 0.97
N PRO A 12 21.77 21.12 1.35
CA PRO A 12 20.70 20.45 2.08
C PRO A 12 20.15 19.17 1.43
N SER A 13 20.30 19.02 0.10
CA SER A 13 19.92 17.83 -0.66
C SER A 13 20.86 16.63 -0.43
N CYS A 14 22.16 16.85 -0.24
CA CYS A 14 23.12 15.79 0.09
C CYS A 14 22.92 15.23 1.50
N LEU A 15 22.64 16.09 2.48
CA LEU A 15 22.38 15.68 3.86
C LEU A 15 21.12 14.82 3.99
N ARG A 16 20.09 15.05 3.17
CA ARG A 16 18.89 14.21 3.13
C ARG A 16 19.18 12.80 2.62
N GLY A 17 20.01 12.64 1.60
CA GLY A 17 20.35 11.32 1.04
C GLY A 17 21.20 10.47 2.00
N GLU A 18 22.19 11.05 2.65
CA GLU A 18 23.05 10.33 3.60
C GLU A 18 22.33 9.95 4.91
N PHE A 19 21.48 10.86 5.41
CA PHE A 19 20.63 10.58 6.57
C PHE A 19 19.63 9.44 6.29
N PHE A 20 19.08 9.41 5.09
CA PHE A 20 18.21 8.37 4.61
C PHE A 20 18.89 7.00 4.54
N ALA A 21 20.06 6.94 3.91
CA ALA A 21 20.86 5.70 3.82
C ALA A 21 21.32 5.22 5.21
N PHE A 22 21.65 6.12 6.13
CA PHE A 22 22.04 5.80 7.50
C PHE A 22 20.87 5.21 8.30
N ILE A 23 19.68 5.82 8.23
CA ILE A 23 18.48 5.29 8.90
C ILE A 23 18.12 3.91 8.34
N LEU A 24 18.08 3.75 7.01
CA LEU A 24 17.79 2.47 6.36
C LEU A 24 18.78 1.38 6.79
N LYS A 25 20.07 1.68 6.79
CA LYS A 25 21.14 0.75 7.19
C LYS A 25 21.04 0.37 8.68
N ARG A 26 20.68 1.31 9.55
CA ARG A 26 20.55 1.07 11.00
C ARG A 26 19.28 0.28 11.35
N ILE A 27 18.19 0.51 10.62
CA ILE A 27 16.93 -0.25 10.77
C ILE A 27 17.09 -1.68 10.28
N LEU A 28 17.79 -1.89 9.16
CA LEU A 28 18.04 -3.21 8.58
C LEU A 28 19.05 -4.06 9.37
N SER A 29 19.90 -3.45 10.21
CA SER A 29 20.97 -4.13 10.93
C SER A 29 20.61 -4.68 12.31
N GLN A 30 19.39 -4.52 12.81
CA GLN A 30 19.05 -4.78 14.22
C GLN A 30 17.97 -5.85 14.46
N SER A 31 17.84 -6.90 13.65
CA SER A 31 16.89 -7.99 13.98
C SER A 31 17.57 -9.36 14.12
N PRO A 32 17.71 -9.90 15.36
CA PRO A 32 18.41 -11.16 15.60
C PRO A 32 17.61 -12.45 15.35
N GLU A 33 16.32 -12.42 15.09
CA GLU A 33 15.47 -13.63 14.99
C GLU A 33 14.62 -13.73 13.70
N ARG A 34 14.87 -12.90 12.72
CA ARG A 34 14.18 -12.95 11.44
C ARG A 34 14.93 -13.82 10.45
N GLY A 35 14.18 -14.55 9.63
CA GLY A 35 14.66 -15.02 8.35
C GLY A 35 15.36 -13.87 7.61
N ASN A 36 16.35 -14.17 6.78
CA ASN A 36 17.16 -13.20 6.06
C ASN A 36 16.25 -12.12 5.44
N ASP A 37 16.39 -10.85 5.85
CA ASP A 37 15.58 -9.71 5.39
C ASP A 37 15.47 -9.64 3.87
N LYS A 38 16.52 -10.06 3.15
CA LYS A 38 16.52 -10.19 1.70
C LYS A 38 15.52 -11.24 1.20
N GLN A 39 15.42 -12.38 1.89
CA GLN A 39 14.44 -13.42 1.54
C GLN A 39 13.02 -12.94 1.76
N LEU A 40 12.73 -12.26 2.87
CA LEU A 40 11.41 -11.70 3.15
C LEU A 40 11.03 -10.63 2.13
N PHE A 41 11.96 -9.75 1.74
CA PHE A 41 11.71 -8.77 0.68
C PHE A 41 11.40 -9.45 -0.67
N PHE A 42 12.21 -10.43 -1.10
CA PHE A 42 11.94 -11.15 -2.34
C PHE A 42 10.65 -11.97 -2.28
N LEU A 43 10.29 -12.47 -1.10
CA LEU A 43 9.02 -13.15 -0.88
C LEU A 43 7.82 -12.19 -1.02
N ALA A 44 7.93 -10.98 -0.44
CA ALA A 44 6.95 -9.92 -0.67
C ALA A 44 6.87 -9.55 -2.17
N LEU A 45 8.04 -9.37 -2.83
CA LEU A 45 8.10 -9.07 -4.25
C LEU A 45 7.38 -10.13 -5.09
N SER A 46 7.65 -11.41 -4.82
CA SER A 46 7.07 -12.54 -5.56
C SER A 46 5.56 -12.67 -5.40
N PHE A 47 5.04 -12.33 -4.23
CA PHE A 47 3.62 -12.47 -3.94
C PHE A 47 2.79 -11.27 -4.38
N TYR A 48 3.32 -10.06 -4.17
CA TYR A 48 2.58 -8.82 -4.44
C TYR A 48 2.87 -8.20 -5.82
N THR A 49 3.79 -8.79 -6.60
CA THR A 49 4.09 -8.33 -7.95
C THR A 49 4.33 -9.51 -8.91
N ARG A 50 4.27 -9.22 -10.21
CA ARG A 50 4.64 -10.18 -11.28
C ARG A 50 6.10 -10.06 -11.71
N LEU A 51 6.93 -9.37 -10.92
CA LEU A 51 8.35 -9.22 -11.25
C LEU A 51 9.12 -10.52 -11.03
N PRO A 52 10.17 -10.75 -11.81
CA PRO A 52 11.02 -11.92 -11.64
C PRO A 52 11.69 -11.91 -10.26
N HIS A 53 11.75 -13.07 -9.63
CA HIS A 53 12.27 -13.28 -8.28
C HIS A 53 13.09 -14.60 -8.22
N PRO A 54 13.96 -14.79 -7.22
CA PRO A 54 14.68 -16.05 -7.00
C PRO A 54 13.70 -17.22 -6.79
N GLN A 55 14.03 -18.40 -7.34
CA GLN A 55 13.16 -19.58 -7.25
C GLN A 55 13.16 -20.27 -5.87
N SER A 56 14.19 -20.05 -5.04
CA SER A 56 14.36 -20.69 -3.74
C SER A 56 13.79 -19.86 -2.58
N LEU A 57 12.46 -19.62 -2.59
CA LEU A 57 11.79 -18.88 -1.53
C LEU A 57 10.99 -19.82 -0.62
N ASP A 58 11.08 -19.63 0.70
CA ASP A 58 10.26 -20.36 1.67
C ASP A 58 8.93 -19.63 1.92
N TYR A 59 7.89 -20.04 1.21
CA TYR A 59 6.55 -19.45 1.31
C TYR A 59 5.87 -19.62 2.68
N LYS A 60 6.42 -20.41 3.59
CA LYS A 60 5.95 -20.47 4.98
C LYS A 60 6.16 -19.14 5.73
N GLN A 61 7.12 -18.34 5.29
CA GLN A 61 7.42 -17.02 5.85
C GLN A 61 6.66 -15.87 5.17
N LEU A 62 5.78 -16.17 4.21
CA LEU A 62 5.01 -15.15 3.48
C LEU A 62 4.26 -14.15 4.40
N PRO A 63 3.61 -14.58 5.49
CA PRO A 63 2.93 -13.62 6.37
C PRO A 63 3.88 -12.59 6.99
N GLN A 64 5.12 -12.98 7.31
CA GLN A 64 6.14 -12.07 7.84
C GLN A 64 6.64 -11.09 6.77
N ALA A 65 6.62 -11.50 5.50
CA ALA A 65 7.01 -10.66 4.37
C ALA A 65 6.08 -9.44 4.18
N ALA A 66 4.86 -9.47 4.74
CA ALA A 66 3.92 -8.36 4.67
C ALA A 66 4.50 -7.04 5.23
N VAL A 67 5.46 -7.10 6.15
CA VAL A 67 6.15 -5.91 6.68
C VAL A 67 6.87 -5.10 5.60
N TYR A 68 7.23 -5.73 4.48
CA TYR A 68 7.86 -5.09 3.32
C TYR A 68 6.84 -4.50 2.32
N LEU A 69 5.54 -4.62 2.57
CA LEU A 69 4.50 -4.03 1.70
C LEU A 69 4.75 -2.56 1.33
N PRO A 70 5.13 -1.65 2.26
CA PRO A 70 5.41 -0.26 1.89
C PRO A 70 6.56 -0.11 0.88
N LEU A 71 7.61 -0.96 0.95
CA LEU A 71 8.69 -0.98 -0.05
C LEU A 71 8.20 -1.47 -1.41
N ILE A 72 7.32 -2.48 -1.44
CA ILE A 72 6.64 -2.89 -2.68
C ILE A 72 5.79 -1.72 -3.21
N GLY A 73 5.21 -0.91 -2.29
CA GLY A 73 4.53 0.34 -2.64
C GLY A 73 5.42 1.36 -3.35
N TRP A 74 6.64 1.54 -2.89
CA TRP A 74 7.61 2.41 -3.56
C TRP A 74 7.91 1.94 -4.97
N LEU A 75 8.14 0.65 -5.13
CA LEU A 75 8.42 0.07 -6.44
C LEU A 75 7.24 0.24 -7.39
N THR A 76 6.02 -0.12 -6.93
CA THR A 76 4.81 0.01 -7.75
C THR A 76 4.54 1.47 -8.08
N GLY A 77 4.56 2.34 -7.08
CA GLY A 77 4.36 3.78 -7.26
C GLY A 77 5.42 4.42 -8.14
N GLY A 78 6.68 3.99 -8.03
CA GLY A 78 7.78 4.45 -8.89
C GLY A 78 7.57 4.07 -10.36
N ILE A 79 7.11 2.84 -10.64
CA ILE A 79 6.79 2.40 -12.00
C ILE A 79 5.57 3.17 -12.52
N CYS A 80 4.51 3.34 -11.72
CA CYS A 80 3.36 4.15 -12.10
C CYS A 80 3.75 5.61 -12.39
N ALA A 81 4.60 6.20 -11.55
CA ALA A 81 5.12 7.55 -11.72
C ALA A 81 5.94 7.70 -13.01
N LEU A 82 6.78 6.73 -13.32
CA LEU A 82 7.56 6.71 -14.56
C LEU A 82 6.66 6.61 -15.79
N VAL A 83 5.67 5.68 -15.77
CA VAL A 83 4.71 5.54 -16.87
C VAL A 83 3.88 6.80 -17.03
N PHE A 84 3.40 7.40 -15.93
CA PHE A 84 2.70 8.68 -15.98
C PHE A 84 3.56 9.75 -16.65
N TYR A 85 4.80 9.95 -16.19
CA TYR A 85 5.72 10.96 -16.69
C TYR A 85 5.97 10.79 -18.20
N LEU A 86 6.26 9.57 -18.66
CA LEU A 86 6.51 9.31 -20.08
C LEU A 86 5.24 9.46 -20.92
N ALA A 87 4.09 9.07 -20.41
CA ALA A 87 2.81 9.20 -21.12
C ALA A 87 2.37 10.66 -21.24
N ASP A 88 2.60 11.48 -20.21
CA ASP A 88 2.24 12.90 -20.20
C ASP A 88 3.01 13.73 -21.25
N LEU A 89 4.17 13.22 -21.70
CA LEU A 89 4.90 13.84 -22.82
C LEU A 89 4.17 13.70 -24.17
N LEU A 90 3.24 12.75 -24.30
CA LEU A 90 2.60 12.38 -25.57
C LEU A 90 1.09 12.55 -25.55
N TRP A 91 0.44 12.44 -24.40
CA TRP A 91 -1.01 12.41 -24.26
C TRP A 91 -1.51 13.35 -23.16
N PRO A 92 -2.81 13.71 -23.18
CA PRO A 92 -3.44 14.47 -22.10
C PRO A 92 -3.26 13.76 -20.75
N GLN A 93 -3.16 14.54 -19.67
CA GLN A 93 -2.92 14.06 -18.30
C GLN A 93 -3.90 12.94 -17.86
N ALA A 94 -5.17 13.01 -18.27
CA ALA A 94 -6.13 11.95 -17.97
C ALA A 94 -5.72 10.60 -18.59
N THR A 95 -5.21 10.61 -19.83
CA THR A 95 -4.68 9.41 -20.49
C THR A 95 -3.43 8.90 -19.77
N ALA A 96 -2.53 9.79 -19.39
CA ALA A 96 -1.33 9.44 -18.62
C ALA A 96 -1.69 8.80 -17.27
N ALA A 97 -2.71 9.33 -16.58
CA ALA A 97 -3.22 8.75 -15.34
C ALA A 97 -3.79 7.33 -15.54
N ILE A 98 -4.57 7.12 -16.62
CA ILE A 98 -5.09 5.78 -16.97
C ILE A 98 -3.93 4.80 -17.23
N LEU A 99 -2.94 5.20 -18.02
CA LEU A 99 -1.78 4.33 -18.33
C LEU A 99 -0.96 4.01 -17.08
N ALA A 100 -0.79 4.96 -16.16
CA ALA A 100 -0.14 4.72 -14.87
C ALA A 100 -0.90 3.70 -14.01
N LEU A 101 -2.24 3.80 -13.92
CA LEU A 101 -3.07 2.82 -13.20
C LEU A 101 -3.01 1.44 -13.86
N ILE A 102 -3.07 1.35 -15.19
CA ILE A 102 -2.90 0.09 -15.92
C ILE A 102 -1.55 -0.54 -15.58
N ALA A 103 -0.46 0.23 -15.57
CA ALA A 103 0.87 -0.27 -15.23
C ALA A 103 0.90 -0.85 -13.80
N GLY A 104 0.28 -0.17 -12.83
CA GLY A 104 0.16 -0.66 -11.45
C GLY A 104 -0.62 -1.96 -11.36
N ILE A 105 -1.78 -2.05 -12.02
CA ILE A 105 -2.63 -3.25 -12.06
C ILE A 105 -1.89 -4.42 -12.71
N LEU A 106 -1.23 -4.20 -13.83
CA LEU A 106 -0.45 -5.25 -14.51
C LEU A 106 0.73 -5.73 -13.65
N LEU A 107 1.40 -4.81 -12.97
CA LEU A 107 2.54 -5.12 -12.10
C LEU A 107 2.11 -5.95 -10.89
N THR A 108 0.99 -5.61 -10.24
CA THR A 108 0.47 -6.32 -9.06
C THR A 108 -0.40 -7.53 -9.43
N GLY A 109 -0.75 -7.67 -10.72
CA GLY A 109 -1.66 -8.71 -11.19
C GLY A 109 -3.11 -8.48 -10.78
N GLY A 110 -3.48 -7.26 -10.37
CA GLY A 110 -4.83 -6.91 -9.95
C GLY A 110 -5.20 -7.45 -8.56
N LEU A 111 -4.24 -7.93 -7.77
CA LEU A 111 -4.48 -8.60 -6.48
C LEU A 111 -5.31 -7.75 -5.50
N HIS A 112 -5.06 -6.45 -5.46
CA HIS A 112 -5.73 -5.55 -4.52
C HIS A 112 -7.10 -5.10 -5.04
N GLU A 113 -7.20 -4.92 -6.35
CA GLU A 113 -8.43 -4.61 -7.08
C GLU A 113 -9.44 -5.76 -6.98
N ASP A 114 -8.97 -6.99 -7.15
CA ASP A 114 -9.74 -8.22 -6.95
C ASP A 114 -10.31 -8.29 -5.53
N GLY A 115 -9.44 -8.17 -4.51
CA GLY A 115 -9.89 -8.15 -3.12
C GLY A 115 -10.87 -7.01 -2.81
N PHE A 116 -10.75 -5.85 -3.46
CA PHE A 116 -11.72 -4.77 -3.31
C PHE A 116 -13.07 -5.12 -3.93
N ALA A 117 -13.08 -5.72 -5.12
CA ALA A 117 -14.30 -6.18 -5.78
C ALA A 117 -15.00 -7.26 -4.95
N ASP A 118 -14.26 -8.26 -4.44
CA ASP A 118 -14.78 -9.31 -3.57
C ASP A 118 -15.41 -8.78 -2.29
N VAL A 119 -14.78 -7.74 -1.68
CA VAL A 119 -15.36 -7.06 -0.52
C VAL A 119 -16.65 -6.35 -0.90
N CYS A 120 -16.69 -5.65 -2.03
CA CYS A 120 -17.91 -4.99 -2.49
C CYS A 120 -19.05 -5.99 -2.69
N ASP A 121 -18.79 -7.13 -3.37
CA ASP A 121 -19.78 -8.17 -3.62
C ASP A 121 -20.20 -8.88 -2.32
N GLY A 122 -19.23 -9.27 -1.51
CA GLY A 122 -19.49 -9.98 -0.26
C GLY A 122 -20.32 -9.17 0.72
N PHE A 123 -19.94 -7.91 0.94
CA PHE A 123 -20.60 -7.05 1.93
C PHE A 123 -21.85 -6.38 1.37
N GLY A 124 -21.96 -6.21 0.05
CA GLY A 124 -23.17 -5.72 -0.62
C GLY A 124 -24.26 -6.77 -0.74
N GLY A 125 -23.89 -8.02 -1.04
CA GLY A 125 -24.84 -9.12 -1.27
C GLY A 125 -25.07 -10.06 -0.08
N GLY A 126 -24.15 -10.09 0.92
CA GLY A 126 -24.23 -11.00 2.06
C GLY A 126 -24.94 -10.39 3.27
N MET A 127 -25.95 -11.08 3.81
CA MET A 127 -26.69 -10.63 4.98
C MET A 127 -26.04 -11.06 6.31
N ASN A 128 -25.26 -12.12 6.33
CA ASN A 128 -24.58 -12.65 7.51
C ASN A 128 -23.15 -13.06 7.17
N LYS A 129 -22.33 -13.32 8.22
CA LYS A 129 -20.91 -13.68 8.11
C LYS A 129 -20.68 -14.83 7.11
N GLN A 130 -21.44 -15.90 7.22
CA GLN A 130 -21.25 -17.09 6.39
C GLN A 130 -21.45 -16.74 4.91
N ARG A 131 -22.58 -16.07 4.60
CA ARG A 131 -22.92 -15.70 3.22
C ARG A 131 -21.93 -14.69 2.63
N ILE A 132 -21.43 -13.71 3.43
CA ILE A 132 -20.39 -12.80 3.00
C ILE A 132 -19.13 -13.57 2.60
N LEU A 133 -18.66 -14.48 3.47
CA LEU A 133 -17.45 -15.26 3.21
C LEU A 133 -17.61 -16.27 2.06
N GLU A 134 -18.82 -16.77 1.78
CA GLU A 134 -19.14 -17.58 0.62
C GLU A 134 -19.02 -16.76 -0.68
N ILE A 135 -19.67 -15.59 -0.74
CA ILE A 135 -19.60 -14.71 -1.90
C ILE A 135 -18.15 -14.32 -2.21
N MET A 136 -17.37 -13.93 -1.20
CA MET A 136 -15.95 -13.58 -1.35
C MET A 136 -15.05 -14.75 -1.77
N LYS A 137 -15.55 -15.99 -1.83
CA LYS A 137 -14.82 -17.16 -2.36
C LYS A 137 -15.20 -17.47 -3.79
N ASP A 138 -16.27 -16.90 -4.28
CA ASP A 138 -16.73 -17.10 -5.65
C ASP A 138 -15.83 -16.25 -6.58
N SER A 139 -15.27 -16.89 -7.60
CA SER A 139 -14.42 -16.22 -8.58
C SER A 139 -15.19 -15.36 -9.60
N HIS A 140 -16.52 -15.34 -9.53
CA HIS A 140 -17.35 -14.53 -10.41
C HIS A 140 -17.56 -13.14 -9.81
N ILE A 141 -17.30 -12.12 -10.62
CA ILE A 141 -17.59 -10.75 -10.23
C ILE A 141 -19.10 -10.49 -10.24
N GLY A 142 -19.62 -9.95 -9.15
CA GLY A 142 -21.01 -9.50 -9.05
C GLY A 142 -21.17 -8.04 -9.43
N VAL A 143 -22.43 -7.56 -9.35
CA VAL A 143 -22.76 -6.17 -9.70
C VAL A 143 -22.14 -5.16 -8.72
N TYR A 144 -22.08 -5.49 -7.43
CA TYR A 144 -21.48 -4.59 -6.44
C TYR A 144 -19.97 -4.45 -6.62
N GLY A 145 -19.26 -5.56 -6.93
CA GLY A 145 -17.85 -5.57 -7.23
C GLY A 145 -17.54 -4.76 -8.47
N LEU A 146 -18.28 -5.00 -9.57
CA LEU A 146 -18.13 -4.26 -10.81
C LEU A 146 -18.32 -2.75 -10.61
N LEU A 147 -19.45 -2.34 -9.99
CA LEU A 147 -19.74 -0.93 -9.75
C LEU A 147 -18.73 -0.29 -8.79
N GLY A 148 -18.38 -1.00 -7.71
CA GLY A 148 -17.39 -0.52 -6.75
C GLY A 148 -16.04 -0.26 -7.41
N LEU A 149 -15.52 -1.22 -8.16
CA LEU A 149 -14.25 -1.12 -8.85
C LEU A 149 -14.25 -0.03 -9.92
N LEU A 150 -15.31 0.04 -10.74
CA LEU A 150 -15.46 1.06 -11.77
C LEU A 150 -15.45 2.48 -11.15
N LEU A 151 -16.25 2.71 -10.12
CA LEU A 151 -16.33 4.01 -9.46
C LEU A 151 -15.00 4.39 -8.77
N LEU A 152 -14.32 3.43 -8.15
CA LEU A 152 -13.02 3.64 -7.52
C LEU A 152 -11.97 4.06 -8.55
N LEU A 153 -11.89 3.37 -9.69
CA LEU A 153 -10.93 3.68 -10.76
C LEU A 153 -11.25 5.04 -11.41
N LEU A 154 -12.52 5.31 -11.71
CA LEU A 154 -12.95 6.61 -12.23
C LEU A 154 -12.60 7.75 -11.28
N LEU A 155 -12.79 7.55 -9.99
CA LEU A 155 -12.43 8.55 -8.97
C LEU A 155 -10.92 8.80 -8.93
N LYS A 156 -10.09 7.74 -8.93
CA LYS A 156 -8.63 7.88 -9.01
C LYS A 156 -8.19 8.65 -10.26
N ILE A 157 -8.73 8.29 -11.43
CA ILE A 157 -8.42 8.97 -12.71
C ILE A 157 -8.80 10.45 -12.63
N SER A 158 -10.03 10.73 -12.19
CA SER A 158 -10.53 12.11 -12.09
C SER A 158 -9.65 12.97 -11.18
N VAL A 159 -9.27 12.45 -10.02
CA VAL A 159 -8.44 13.19 -9.05
C VAL A 159 -7.03 13.41 -9.58
N LEU A 160 -6.38 12.37 -10.13
CA LEU A 160 -5.03 12.48 -10.71
C LEU A 160 -4.99 13.41 -11.93
N ALA A 161 -6.07 13.43 -12.73
CA ALA A 161 -6.17 14.30 -13.89
C ALA A 161 -6.39 15.78 -13.53
N ALA A 162 -6.91 16.07 -12.33
CA ALA A 162 -7.18 17.42 -11.86
C ALA A 162 -6.02 18.03 -11.04
N MET A 163 -5.01 17.25 -10.66
CA MET A 163 -3.85 17.74 -9.91
C MET A 163 -2.85 18.47 -10.82
N PRO A 164 -1.96 19.32 -10.27
CA PRO A 164 -0.83 19.84 -11.03
C PRO A 164 0.03 18.70 -11.56
N THR A 165 0.25 18.65 -12.87
CA THR A 165 0.92 17.54 -13.57
C THR A 165 2.27 17.18 -12.95
N SER A 166 3.07 18.19 -12.58
CA SER A 166 4.40 18.00 -11.98
C SER A 166 4.39 17.28 -10.64
N SER A 167 3.25 17.28 -9.93
CA SER A 167 3.11 16.65 -8.60
C SER A 167 2.63 15.20 -8.68
N VAL A 168 1.92 14.81 -9.74
CA VAL A 168 1.32 13.50 -9.87
C VAL A 168 2.33 12.35 -9.68
N PRO A 169 3.54 12.38 -10.27
CA PRO A 169 4.52 11.32 -10.05
C PRO A 169 4.87 11.10 -8.57
N LEU A 170 5.06 12.18 -7.81
CA LEU A 170 5.37 12.09 -6.37
C LEU A 170 4.15 11.61 -5.56
N VAL A 171 2.96 12.04 -5.93
CA VAL A 171 1.69 11.61 -5.31
C VAL A 171 1.46 10.12 -5.55
N LEU A 172 1.76 9.60 -6.74
CA LEU A 172 1.69 8.17 -7.04
C LEU A 172 2.65 7.36 -6.15
N VAL A 173 3.91 7.77 -6.02
CA VAL A 173 4.87 7.08 -5.14
C VAL A 173 4.39 7.09 -3.69
N ALA A 174 3.97 8.26 -3.19
CA ALA A 174 3.50 8.39 -1.81
C ALA A 174 2.21 7.59 -1.56
N GLY A 175 1.24 7.68 -2.45
CA GLY A 175 -0.04 6.98 -2.33
C GLY A 175 0.11 5.46 -2.33
N HIS A 176 0.90 4.93 -3.26
CA HIS A 176 1.20 3.50 -3.29
C HIS A 176 1.98 3.02 -2.05
N SER A 177 2.86 3.84 -1.48
CA SER A 177 3.59 3.48 -0.26
C SER A 177 2.68 3.51 0.98
N ILE A 178 1.99 4.63 1.19
CA ILE A 178 1.14 4.89 2.37
C ILE A 178 -0.03 3.91 2.43
N SER A 179 -0.66 3.63 1.29
CA SER A 179 -1.81 2.73 1.21
C SER A 179 -1.49 1.28 1.62
N ARG A 180 -0.26 0.91 1.71
CA ARG A 180 0.18 -0.43 2.16
C ARG A 180 0.38 -0.54 3.67
N LEU A 181 0.24 0.55 4.42
CA LEU A 181 0.24 0.53 5.89
C LEU A 181 -1.09 0.01 6.50
N PRO A 182 -2.29 0.39 6.02
CA PRO A 182 -3.58 -0.12 6.51
C PRO A 182 -3.67 -1.64 6.64
N PRO A 183 -3.28 -2.47 5.66
CA PRO A 183 -3.26 -3.91 5.81
C PRO A 183 -2.50 -4.39 7.05
N LEU A 184 -1.33 -3.83 7.34
CA LEU A 184 -0.51 -4.18 8.52
C LEU A 184 -1.19 -3.79 9.82
N LEU A 185 -1.85 -2.63 9.86
CA LEU A 185 -2.61 -2.18 11.03
C LEU A 185 -3.82 -3.08 11.30
N LEU A 186 -4.51 -3.55 10.25
CA LEU A 186 -5.60 -4.50 10.38
C LEU A 186 -5.11 -5.86 10.87
N MET A 187 -4.00 -6.38 10.34
CA MET A 187 -3.38 -7.64 10.77
C MET A 187 -2.95 -7.57 12.25
N GLN A 188 -2.45 -6.43 12.70
CA GLN A 188 -2.07 -6.23 14.11
C GLN A 188 -3.27 -6.21 15.04
N ARG A 189 -4.40 -5.60 14.63
CA ARG A 189 -5.54 -5.30 15.52
C ARG A 189 -6.58 -6.39 15.56
N TYR A 190 -6.81 -7.10 14.45
CA TYR A 190 -7.89 -8.05 14.30
C TYR A 190 -7.39 -9.45 13.98
N ASP A 191 -8.25 -10.46 14.18
CA ASP A 191 -7.96 -11.85 13.86
C ASP A 191 -8.49 -12.20 12.46
N TYR A 192 -7.95 -13.29 11.89
CA TYR A 192 -8.37 -13.77 10.58
C TYR A 192 -9.76 -14.43 10.66
N ALA A 193 -10.70 -14.01 9.79
CA ALA A 193 -12.12 -14.34 9.93
C ALA A 193 -12.49 -15.75 9.44
N ARG A 194 -11.68 -16.36 8.55
CA ARG A 194 -11.94 -17.67 7.92
C ARG A 194 -11.43 -18.83 8.79
N GLY A 195 -11.61 -18.93 10.08
CA GLY A 195 -11.36 -20.04 10.99
C GLY A 195 -10.21 -21.01 10.65
N ASN A 196 -9.97 -22.01 11.51
CA ASN A 196 -8.86 -22.98 11.39
C ASN A 196 -9.01 -24.00 10.23
N ASP A 197 -10.14 -24.07 9.54
CA ASP A 197 -10.42 -25.06 8.49
C ASP A 197 -9.84 -24.69 7.11
N SER A 198 -9.27 -23.50 6.94
CA SER A 198 -8.60 -23.14 5.69
C SER A 198 -7.13 -23.58 5.74
N LYS A 199 -6.61 -24.11 4.62
CA LYS A 199 -5.17 -24.45 4.46
C LYS A 199 -4.21 -23.27 4.75
N SER A 200 -4.77 -22.08 4.92
CA SER A 200 -4.09 -20.84 5.34
C SER A 200 -4.10 -20.59 6.85
N SER A 201 -4.67 -21.49 7.67
CA SER A 201 -4.76 -21.34 9.14
C SER A 201 -3.42 -21.42 9.86
N GLY A 202 -2.35 -21.74 9.18
CA GLY A 202 -1.01 -21.85 9.77
C GLY A 202 -0.29 -20.52 9.99
N ALA A 203 -0.86 -19.36 9.64
CA ALA A 203 -0.08 -18.14 9.62
C ALA A 203 -0.91 -16.87 9.84
N VAL A 204 -1.62 -16.79 10.97
CA VAL A 204 -2.09 -15.48 11.47
C VAL A 204 -0.86 -14.75 12.03
N TYR A 205 -0.15 -14.06 11.16
CA TYR A 205 0.97 -13.22 11.56
C TYR A 205 0.45 -11.87 12.07
N LYS A 206 0.92 -11.49 13.25
CA LYS A 206 0.69 -10.15 13.80
C LYS A 206 2.05 -9.43 13.84
N PRO A 207 2.23 -8.37 13.04
CA PRO A 207 3.46 -7.59 13.07
C PRO A 207 3.76 -7.10 14.48
N ASN A 208 4.99 -7.25 14.96
CA ASN A 208 5.38 -6.70 16.25
C ASN A 208 5.57 -5.18 16.17
N PHE A 209 5.72 -4.52 17.32
CA PHE A 209 5.82 -3.06 17.38
C PHE A 209 6.99 -2.48 16.58
N ARG A 210 8.15 -3.16 16.57
CA ARG A 210 9.32 -2.73 15.78
C ARG A 210 9.07 -2.83 14.28
N GLU A 211 8.38 -3.87 13.87
CA GLU A 211 7.97 -4.09 12.48
C GLU A 211 6.99 -3.04 12.00
N LEU A 212 6.04 -2.67 12.86
CA LEU A 212 5.11 -1.59 12.54
C LEU A 212 5.82 -0.25 12.44
N ILE A 213 6.77 0.06 13.34
CA ILE A 213 7.58 1.27 13.22
C ILE A 213 8.35 1.28 11.91
N PHE A 214 9.03 0.17 11.56
CA PHE A 214 9.76 0.05 10.31
C PHE A 214 8.85 0.29 9.11
N ALA A 215 7.73 -0.43 9.03
CA ALA A 215 6.76 -0.28 7.94
C ALA A 215 6.19 1.14 7.87
N THR A 216 5.89 1.76 9.03
CA THR A 216 5.36 3.12 9.10
C THR A 216 6.38 4.15 8.61
N VAL A 217 7.64 4.04 9.02
CA VAL A 217 8.70 4.93 8.55
C VAL A 217 8.85 4.83 7.04
N ILE A 218 8.93 3.61 6.50
CA ILE A 218 9.02 3.38 5.05
C ILE A 218 7.78 3.92 4.33
N ALA A 219 6.59 3.68 4.87
CA ALA A 219 5.34 4.13 4.25
C ALA A 219 5.25 5.66 4.14
N LEU A 220 5.68 6.37 5.19
CA LEU A 220 5.55 7.83 5.29
C LEU A 220 6.71 8.60 4.63
N LEU A 221 7.81 7.94 4.35
CA LEU A 221 9.02 8.61 3.85
C LEU A 221 8.80 9.34 2.50
N PRO A 222 8.04 8.79 1.50
CA PRO A 222 7.76 9.53 0.27
C PRO A 222 6.94 10.81 0.48
N LEU A 223 6.20 10.90 1.59
CA LEU A 223 5.46 12.12 1.93
C LEU A 223 6.39 13.33 2.11
N ALA A 224 7.64 13.10 2.52
CA ALA A 224 8.65 14.16 2.63
C ALA A 224 9.06 14.77 1.27
N LEU A 225 8.70 14.14 0.16
CA LEU A 225 8.91 14.66 -1.20
C LEU A 225 7.78 15.60 -1.64
N LEU A 226 6.64 15.56 -0.96
CA LEU A 226 5.49 16.42 -1.22
C LEU A 226 5.58 17.72 -0.38
N PRO A 227 4.84 18.79 -0.75
CA PRO A 227 4.72 19.97 0.10
C PRO A 227 4.25 19.62 1.51
N ALA A 228 4.74 20.29 2.53
CA ALA A 228 4.43 20.00 3.94
C ALA A 228 2.91 20.02 4.24
N LEU A 229 2.14 20.84 3.52
CA LEU A 229 0.68 20.89 3.61
C LEU A 229 -0.02 19.59 3.15
N SER A 230 0.68 18.67 2.50
CA SER A 230 0.16 17.33 2.17
C SER A 230 0.17 16.37 3.36
N ALA A 231 0.92 16.65 4.43
CA ALA A 231 1.03 15.77 5.60
C ALA A 231 -0.30 15.47 6.30
N PRO A 232 -1.26 16.41 6.44
CA PRO A 232 -2.58 16.12 7.02
C PRO A 232 -3.39 15.06 6.26
N ALA A 233 -3.05 14.74 4.98
CA ALA A 233 -3.73 13.69 4.22
C ALA A 233 -3.64 12.30 4.88
N ILE A 234 -2.71 12.10 5.80
CA ILE A 234 -2.62 10.86 6.60
C ILE A 234 -3.83 10.69 7.53
N ILE A 235 -4.41 11.76 8.02
CA ILE A 235 -5.53 11.70 8.97
C ILE A 235 -6.75 11.00 8.34
N PRO A 236 -7.28 11.40 7.18
CA PRO A 236 -8.36 10.67 6.52
C PRO A 236 -8.03 9.21 6.20
N VAL A 237 -6.79 8.90 5.82
CA VAL A 237 -6.33 7.52 5.57
C VAL A 237 -6.43 6.67 6.85
N LEU A 238 -5.98 7.18 7.98
CA LEU A 238 -6.08 6.49 9.27
C LEU A 238 -7.55 6.32 9.71
N LEU A 239 -8.37 7.36 9.55
CA LEU A 239 -9.80 7.28 9.86
C LEU A 239 -10.50 6.24 8.99
N ALA A 240 -10.24 6.20 7.69
CA ALA A 240 -10.76 5.19 6.78
C ALA A 240 -10.31 3.78 7.19
N THR A 241 -9.04 3.62 7.60
CA THR A 241 -8.49 2.34 8.08
C THR A 241 -9.23 1.85 9.34
N VAL A 242 -9.42 2.73 10.32
CA VAL A 242 -10.14 2.40 11.56
C VAL A 242 -11.60 2.06 11.26
N PHE A 243 -12.26 2.85 10.41
CA PHE A 243 -13.64 2.59 10.00
C PHE A 243 -13.80 1.24 9.31
N LEU A 244 -12.96 0.93 8.31
CA LEU A 244 -12.99 -0.35 7.59
C LEU A 244 -12.70 -1.52 8.53
N GLY A 245 -11.69 -1.42 9.40
CA GLY A 245 -11.37 -2.47 10.36
C GLY A 245 -12.53 -2.77 11.31
N HIS A 246 -13.18 -1.73 11.82
CA HIS A 246 -14.38 -1.88 12.66
C HIS A 246 -15.56 -2.47 11.88
N TYR A 247 -15.78 -2.03 10.64
CA TYR A 247 -16.82 -2.53 9.75
C TYR A 247 -16.63 -4.02 9.43
N PHE A 248 -15.41 -4.43 9.06
CA PHE A 248 -15.07 -5.84 8.82
C PHE A 248 -15.28 -6.69 10.10
N TYR A 249 -14.78 -6.22 11.24
CA TYR A 249 -14.95 -6.92 12.50
C TYR A 249 -16.43 -7.12 12.86
N ARG A 250 -17.26 -6.10 12.69
CA ARG A 250 -18.71 -6.21 12.97
C ARG A 250 -19.41 -7.20 12.05
N ARG A 251 -19.03 -7.27 10.78
CA ARG A 251 -19.74 -8.06 9.78
C ARG A 251 -19.25 -9.50 9.70
N ILE A 252 -17.94 -9.75 9.83
CA ILE A 252 -17.34 -11.08 9.67
C ILE A 252 -16.49 -11.55 10.86
N GLY A 253 -16.33 -10.73 11.90
CA GLY A 253 -15.57 -11.06 13.11
C GLY A 253 -14.06 -10.94 12.97
N GLY A 254 -13.56 -10.26 11.94
CA GLY A 254 -12.12 -10.10 11.70
C GLY A 254 -11.85 -9.61 10.28
N TYR A 255 -10.74 -10.07 9.66
CA TYR A 255 -10.38 -9.72 8.28
C TYR A 255 -10.12 -10.96 7.42
N THR A 256 -10.15 -10.80 6.10
CA THR A 256 -9.66 -11.76 5.09
C THR A 256 -8.54 -11.12 4.25
N GLY A 257 -7.90 -11.88 3.37
CA GLY A 257 -6.95 -11.33 2.41
C GLY A 257 -7.58 -10.21 1.56
N ASP A 258 -8.82 -10.42 1.13
CA ASP A 258 -9.58 -9.49 0.31
C ASP A 258 -9.86 -8.18 1.08
N CYS A 259 -10.14 -8.26 2.39
CA CYS A 259 -10.26 -7.08 3.26
C CYS A 259 -8.95 -6.27 3.33
N LEU A 260 -7.79 -6.95 3.30
CA LEU A 260 -6.49 -6.26 3.25
C LEU A 260 -6.30 -5.54 1.91
N GLY A 261 -6.63 -6.20 0.79
CA GLY A 261 -6.62 -5.59 -0.54
C GLY A 261 -7.57 -4.39 -0.63
N ALA A 262 -8.80 -4.55 -0.15
CA ALA A 262 -9.79 -3.48 -0.10
C ALA A 262 -9.32 -2.29 0.75
N SER A 263 -8.72 -2.55 1.91
CA SER A 263 -8.19 -1.49 2.77
C SER A 263 -7.07 -0.70 2.10
N GLN A 264 -6.23 -1.36 1.31
CA GLN A 264 -5.19 -0.73 0.51
C GLN A 264 -5.80 0.16 -0.57
N GLN A 265 -6.76 -0.34 -1.35
CA GLN A 265 -7.40 0.41 -2.45
C GLN A 265 -8.16 1.65 -1.96
N VAL A 266 -8.89 1.52 -0.85
CA VAL A 266 -9.59 2.65 -0.22
C VAL A 266 -8.59 3.67 0.31
N ALA A 267 -7.54 3.22 1.01
CA ALA A 267 -6.53 4.12 1.57
C ALA A 267 -5.78 4.91 0.49
N GLU A 268 -5.46 4.28 -0.65
CA GLU A 268 -4.83 4.93 -1.79
C GLU A 268 -5.74 6.01 -2.39
N THR A 269 -7.02 5.68 -2.59
CA THR A 269 -8.00 6.63 -3.13
C THR A 269 -8.25 7.79 -2.17
N VAL A 270 -8.39 7.51 -0.87
CA VAL A 270 -8.56 8.54 0.17
C VAL A 270 -7.34 9.44 0.26
N PHE A 271 -6.12 8.89 0.11
CA PHE A 271 -4.91 9.68 0.08
C PHE A 271 -4.90 10.65 -1.11
N TYR A 272 -5.20 10.16 -2.33
CA TYR A 272 -5.26 11.02 -3.52
C TYR A 272 -6.30 12.13 -3.37
N LEU A 273 -7.51 11.80 -2.89
CA LEU A 273 -8.58 12.78 -2.61
C LEU A 273 -8.13 13.83 -1.60
N SER A 274 -7.49 13.40 -0.52
CA SER A 274 -7.05 14.29 0.56
C SER A 274 -5.94 15.24 0.09
N VAL A 275 -4.95 14.72 -0.64
CA VAL A 275 -3.89 15.56 -1.22
C VAL A 275 -4.47 16.54 -2.22
N SER A 276 -5.39 16.10 -3.10
CA SER A 276 -6.06 16.97 -4.07
C SER A 276 -6.83 18.10 -3.39
N ALA A 277 -7.59 17.80 -2.33
CA ALA A 277 -8.32 18.81 -1.58
C ALA A 277 -7.40 19.83 -0.89
N LEU A 278 -6.26 19.36 -0.34
CA LEU A 278 -5.28 20.22 0.29
C LEU A 278 -4.50 21.08 -0.72
N TRP A 279 -4.43 20.62 -1.98
CA TRP A 279 -3.75 21.37 -3.05
C TRP A 279 -4.35 22.73 -3.37
N ILE A 280 -5.65 22.94 -3.03
CA ILE A 280 -6.32 24.24 -3.15
C ILE A 280 -5.63 25.30 -2.28
N PHE A 281 -4.92 24.89 -1.23
CA PHE A 281 -4.24 25.76 -0.26
C PHE A 281 -2.72 25.83 -0.44
N ILE A 282 -2.15 25.12 -1.41
CA ILE A 282 -0.73 25.10 -1.78
C ILE A 282 -0.49 25.98 -3.01
#